data_7c74f0317841568f715efe1784a0a389
#
_entry.id   7c74f0317841568f715efe1784a0a389
#
_cell.length_a   1.000
_cell.length_b   1.000
_cell.length_c   1.000
_cell.angle_alpha   90.00
_cell.angle_beta   90.00
_cell.angle_gamma   90.00
#
_symmetry.space_group_name_H-M   'P 1'
#
loop_
_entity.id
_entity.type
_entity.pdbx_description
1 polymer ?
#
loop_
_entity_poly.entity_id
_entity_poly.type
_entity_poly.pdbx_seq_one_letter_code
_entity_poly.pdbx_strand_id
1 'polypeptide(L)'
;MRRRTYPLDPLATVRARKVEGAVAGLATAITQREKAEGERRSAEARKAAQEAKAASIVQAERESLEQGDLRAADLARAHAWQLRSEAEHAALSSQVERASAAEAEAREAEGAARTQVAGRKADAEVVEKDRERWTAEGRKRDLAKEEEAMAEAFRRR
;
A
#
# COMPACT_ATOMS: atom_id res chain seq x y z
N MET A 1 -17.84 26.78 38.61
CA MET A 1 -18.65 26.00 37.65
C MET A 1 -17.84 24.81 37.18
N ARG A 2 -18.31 23.56 37.41
CA ARG A 2 -17.64 22.34 36.82
C ARG A 2 -17.87 22.36 35.31
N ARG A 3 -16.81 22.42 34.51
CA ARG A 3 -16.90 22.24 33.04
C ARG A 3 -17.56 20.87 32.78
N ARG A 4 -18.68 20.85 32.08
CA ARG A 4 -19.31 19.61 31.64
C ARG A 4 -18.38 18.95 30.63
N THR A 5 -17.83 17.79 30.98
CA THR A 5 -17.05 16.97 30.05
C THR A 5 -18.00 16.20 29.15
N TYR A 6 -17.65 16.07 27.88
CA TYR A 6 -18.44 15.28 26.94
C TYR A 6 -18.41 13.78 27.36
N PRO A 7 -19.58 13.14 27.50
CA PRO A 7 -19.64 11.78 28.06
C PRO A 7 -18.90 10.73 27.25
N LEU A 8 -18.73 10.94 25.92
CA LEU A 8 -18.08 10.00 25.02
C LEU A 8 -16.61 10.38 24.70
N ASP A 9 -15.99 11.30 25.45
CA ASP A 9 -14.55 11.63 25.31
C ASP A 9 -13.63 10.40 25.36
N PRO A 10 -13.84 9.39 26.23
CA PRO A 10 -13.04 8.17 26.20
C PRO A 10 -13.19 7.40 24.90
N LEU A 11 -14.41 7.35 24.33
CA LEU A 11 -14.67 6.70 23.05
C LEU A 11 -13.97 7.44 21.89
N ALA A 12 -14.03 8.77 21.89
CA ALA A 12 -13.32 9.60 20.91
C ALA A 12 -11.82 9.30 20.92
N THR A 13 -11.21 9.23 22.12
CA THR A 13 -9.80 8.89 22.28
C THR A 13 -9.46 7.50 21.74
N VAL A 14 -10.30 6.49 22.02
CA VAL A 14 -10.09 5.13 21.52
C VAL A 14 -10.21 5.08 19.99
N ARG A 15 -11.19 5.79 19.42
CA ARG A 15 -11.37 5.84 17.95
C ARG A 15 -10.22 6.58 17.27
N ALA A 16 -9.70 7.67 17.83
CA ALA A 16 -8.53 8.37 17.32
C ALA A 16 -7.30 7.43 17.27
N ARG A 17 -7.03 6.70 18.35
CA ARG A 17 -5.94 5.70 18.38
C ARG A 17 -6.11 4.59 17.34
N LYS A 18 -7.35 4.15 17.08
CA LYS A 18 -7.64 3.17 16.01
C LYS A 18 -7.37 3.73 14.62
N VAL A 19 -7.63 5.02 14.38
CA VAL A 19 -7.26 5.70 13.13
C VAL A 19 -5.74 5.75 12.98
N GLU A 20 -5.02 6.17 14.02
CA GLU A 20 -3.55 6.22 14.02
C GLU A 20 -2.95 4.83 13.72
N GLY A 21 -3.45 3.77 14.38
CA GLY A 21 -3.01 2.40 14.12
C GLY A 21 -3.30 1.94 12.69
N ALA A 22 -4.47 2.27 12.14
CA ALA A 22 -4.81 1.94 10.77
C ALA A 22 -3.95 2.70 9.75
N VAL A 23 -3.62 3.97 10.01
CA VAL A 23 -2.70 4.77 9.18
C VAL A 23 -1.29 4.19 9.20
N ALA A 24 -0.79 3.78 10.37
CA ALA A 24 0.50 3.10 10.48
C ALA A 24 0.51 1.77 9.71
N GLY A 25 -0.58 0.99 9.81
CA GLY A 25 -0.75 -0.25 9.03
C GLY A 25 -0.75 0.01 7.51
N LEU A 26 -1.41 1.07 7.06
CA LEU A 26 -1.40 1.48 5.65
C LEU A 26 0.03 1.88 5.19
N ALA A 27 0.76 2.63 5.99
CA ALA A 27 2.15 3.00 5.67
C ALA A 27 3.04 1.75 5.48
N THR A 28 2.87 0.75 6.35
CA THR A 28 3.57 -0.54 6.22
C THR A 28 3.18 -1.26 4.93
N ALA A 29 1.89 -1.33 4.60
CA ALA A 29 1.40 -1.98 3.38
C ALA A 29 1.92 -1.29 2.11
N ILE A 30 1.99 0.05 2.08
CA ILE A 30 2.58 0.82 0.99
C ILE A 30 4.06 0.45 0.80
N THR A 31 4.85 0.43 1.88
CA THR A 31 6.26 0.07 1.83
C THR A 31 6.45 -1.37 1.30
N GLN A 32 5.60 -2.30 1.73
CA GLN A 32 5.66 -3.69 1.25
C GLN A 32 5.33 -3.78 -0.24
N ARG A 33 4.31 -3.05 -0.72
CA ARG A 33 3.98 -2.99 -2.15
C ARG A 33 5.13 -2.41 -2.97
N GLU A 34 5.75 -1.31 -2.52
CA GLU A 34 6.90 -0.70 -3.21
C GLU A 34 8.08 -1.65 -3.30
N LYS A 35 8.36 -2.40 -2.22
CA LYS A 35 9.38 -3.43 -2.22
C LYS A 35 9.08 -4.54 -3.23
N ALA A 36 7.87 -5.09 -3.20
CA ALA A 36 7.45 -6.14 -4.13
C ALA A 36 7.50 -5.69 -5.59
N GLU A 37 7.10 -4.44 -5.89
CA GLU A 37 7.22 -3.83 -7.21
C GLU A 37 8.69 -3.72 -7.65
N GLY A 38 9.59 -3.32 -6.76
CA GLY A 38 11.03 -3.27 -7.02
C GLY A 38 11.61 -4.66 -7.31
N GLU A 39 11.20 -5.67 -6.57
CA GLU A 39 11.61 -7.06 -6.78
C GLU A 39 11.13 -7.61 -8.14
N ARG A 40 9.88 -7.33 -8.53
CA ARG A 40 9.35 -7.68 -9.85
C ARG A 40 10.15 -7.01 -10.97
N ARG A 41 10.36 -5.69 -10.90
CA ARG A 41 11.16 -4.95 -11.89
C ARG A 41 12.58 -5.50 -12.01
N SER A 42 13.19 -5.86 -10.89
CA SER A 42 14.52 -6.48 -10.87
C SER A 42 14.54 -7.87 -11.51
N ALA A 43 13.52 -8.68 -11.28
CA ALA A 43 13.39 -9.99 -11.91
C ALA A 43 13.18 -9.87 -13.42
N GLU A 44 12.32 -8.95 -13.87
CA GLU A 44 12.10 -8.65 -15.30
C GLU A 44 13.38 -8.17 -15.99
N ALA A 45 14.13 -7.27 -15.34
CA ALA A 45 15.40 -6.77 -15.88
C ALA A 45 16.43 -7.88 -16.03
N ARG A 46 16.52 -8.81 -15.06
CA ARG A 46 17.41 -9.97 -15.15
C ARG A 46 17.02 -10.91 -16.29
N LYS A 47 15.72 -11.18 -16.47
CA LYS A 47 15.22 -11.98 -17.57
C LYS A 47 15.53 -11.33 -18.92
N ALA A 48 15.24 -10.03 -19.08
CA ALA A 48 15.52 -9.29 -20.30
C ALA A 48 17.04 -9.25 -20.64
N ALA A 49 17.90 -9.10 -19.63
CA ALA A 49 19.35 -9.14 -19.83
C ALA A 49 19.82 -10.54 -20.30
N GLN A 50 19.26 -11.61 -19.76
CA GLN A 50 19.57 -12.96 -20.21
C GLN A 50 19.06 -13.23 -21.63
N GLU A 51 17.87 -12.77 -21.98
CA GLU A 51 17.33 -12.88 -23.35
C GLU A 51 18.20 -12.10 -24.36
N ALA A 52 18.62 -10.89 -24.02
CA ALA A 52 19.53 -10.11 -24.88
C ALA A 52 20.89 -10.80 -25.06
N LYS A 53 21.45 -11.37 -23.99
CA LYS A 53 22.69 -12.15 -24.04
C LYS A 53 22.53 -13.40 -24.91
N ALA A 54 21.42 -14.14 -24.74
CA ALA A 54 21.13 -15.31 -25.55
C ALA A 54 21.01 -14.95 -27.03
N ALA A 55 20.28 -13.88 -27.36
CA ALA A 55 20.14 -13.39 -28.72
C ALA A 55 21.49 -13.02 -29.36
N SER A 56 22.39 -12.34 -28.62
CA SER A 56 23.69 -11.94 -29.13
C SER A 56 24.59 -13.14 -29.42
N ILE A 57 24.53 -14.19 -28.60
CA ILE A 57 25.30 -15.42 -28.80
C ILE A 57 24.78 -16.18 -30.04
N VAL A 58 23.48 -16.34 -30.18
CA VAL A 58 22.86 -16.99 -31.34
C VAL A 58 23.21 -16.25 -32.64
N GLN A 59 23.22 -14.90 -32.59
CA GLN A 59 23.61 -14.12 -33.75
C GLN A 59 25.09 -14.33 -34.14
N ALA A 60 25.98 -14.32 -33.16
CA ALA A 60 27.40 -14.58 -33.38
C ALA A 60 27.68 -15.97 -33.93
N GLU A 61 26.95 -17.00 -33.43
CA GLU A 61 27.03 -18.38 -33.95
C GLU A 61 26.55 -18.46 -35.40
N ARG A 62 25.47 -17.76 -35.76
CA ARG A 62 24.96 -17.68 -37.13
C ARG A 62 25.99 -17.04 -38.09
N GLU A 63 26.60 -15.94 -37.70
CA GLU A 63 27.61 -15.29 -38.46
C GLU A 63 28.87 -16.17 -38.70
N SER A 64 29.31 -16.89 -37.66
CA SER A 64 30.43 -17.84 -37.77
C SER A 64 30.09 -19.06 -38.68
N LEU A 65 28.82 -19.49 -38.65
CA LEU A 65 28.32 -20.56 -39.53
C LEU A 65 28.35 -20.11 -41.01
N GLU A 66 27.90 -18.91 -41.30
CA GLU A 66 27.87 -18.35 -42.65
C GLU A 66 29.28 -18.13 -43.22
N GLN A 67 30.25 -17.88 -42.37
CA GLN A 67 31.66 -17.73 -42.72
C GLN A 67 32.38 -19.07 -42.89
N GLY A 68 31.75 -20.18 -42.49
CA GLY A 68 32.33 -21.53 -42.60
C GLY A 68 33.38 -21.86 -41.55
N ASP A 69 33.51 -21.05 -40.49
CA ASP A 69 34.51 -21.17 -39.44
C ASP A 69 34.15 -22.16 -38.30
N LEU A 70 32.95 -22.71 -38.31
CA LEU A 70 32.44 -23.62 -37.25
C LEU A 70 32.93 -25.06 -37.45
N ARG A 71 33.49 -25.61 -36.35
CA ARG A 71 33.85 -27.04 -36.27
C ARG A 71 32.74 -27.85 -35.56
N ALA A 72 32.71 -29.18 -35.75
CA ALA A 72 31.77 -30.07 -35.08
C ALA A 72 31.80 -29.96 -33.54
N ALA A 73 32.97 -29.70 -32.95
CA ALA A 73 33.11 -29.45 -31.52
C ALA A 73 32.44 -28.15 -31.07
N ASP A 74 32.36 -27.15 -31.93
CA ASP A 74 31.72 -25.88 -31.64
C ASP A 74 30.19 -26.02 -31.64
N LEU A 75 29.64 -26.83 -32.56
CA LEU A 75 28.22 -27.18 -32.58
C LEU A 75 27.78 -27.94 -31.31
N ALA A 76 28.62 -28.89 -30.83
CA ALA A 76 28.32 -29.60 -29.58
C ALA A 76 28.31 -28.63 -28.37
N ARG A 77 29.22 -27.65 -28.33
CA ARG A 77 29.26 -26.63 -27.30
C ARG A 77 28.07 -25.69 -27.39
N ALA A 78 27.66 -25.27 -28.57
CA ALA A 78 26.48 -24.47 -28.82
C ALA A 78 25.22 -25.16 -28.33
N HIS A 79 25.06 -26.45 -28.63
CA HIS A 79 23.89 -27.20 -28.14
C HIS A 79 23.86 -27.32 -26.61
N ALA A 80 25.00 -27.60 -25.97
CA ALA A 80 25.07 -27.65 -24.51
C ALA A 80 24.80 -26.29 -23.85
N TRP A 81 25.22 -25.21 -24.51
CA TRP A 81 24.89 -23.86 -24.07
C TRP A 81 23.40 -23.54 -24.23
N GLN A 82 22.80 -23.93 -25.37
CA GLN A 82 21.35 -23.73 -25.61
C GLN A 82 20.53 -24.39 -24.52
N LEU A 83 20.77 -25.64 -24.17
CA LEU A 83 20.06 -26.35 -23.11
C LEU A 83 20.16 -25.63 -21.74
N ARG A 84 21.34 -25.09 -21.41
CA ARG A 84 21.54 -24.31 -20.18
C ARG A 84 20.81 -22.97 -20.23
N SER A 85 20.84 -22.29 -21.38
CA SER A 85 20.14 -21.01 -21.58
C SER A 85 18.64 -21.18 -21.47
N GLU A 86 18.06 -22.26 -22.01
CA GLU A 86 16.63 -22.58 -21.87
C GLU A 86 16.25 -22.85 -20.40
N ALA A 87 17.07 -23.62 -19.67
CA ALA A 87 16.83 -23.86 -18.26
C ALA A 87 16.93 -22.59 -17.41
N GLU A 88 17.90 -21.71 -17.71
CA GLU A 88 18.07 -20.41 -17.04
C GLU A 88 16.88 -19.49 -17.34
N HIS A 89 16.44 -19.44 -18.61
CA HIS A 89 15.25 -18.66 -19.00
C HIS A 89 13.99 -19.15 -18.28
N ALA A 90 13.78 -20.45 -18.17
CA ALA A 90 12.66 -21.04 -17.44
C ALA A 90 12.70 -20.65 -15.95
N ALA A 91 13.89 -20.73 -15.32
CA ALA A 91 14.08 -20.33 -13.93
C ALA A 91 13.79 -18.84 -13.70
N LEU A 92 14.28 -17.96 -14.60
CA LEU A 92 14.02 -16.50 -14.53
C LEU A 92 12.54 -16.18 -14.77
N SER A 93 11.88 -16.87 -15.71
CA SER A 93 10.44 -16.72 -15.94
C SER A 93 9.65 -17.08 -14.69
N SER A 94 9.98 -18.18 -14.01
CA SER A 94 9.36 -18.55 -12.74
C SER A 94 9.63 -17.53 -11.61
N GLN A 95 10.80 -16.87 -11.62
CA GLN A 95 11.07 -15.78 -10.67
C GLN A 95 10.18 -14.55 -10.94
N VAL A 96 10.00 -14.16 -12.21
CA VAL A 96 9.10 -13.07 -12.61
C VAL A 96 7.66 -13.36 -12.19
N GLU A 97 7.17 -14.58 -12.45
CA GLU A 97 5.82 -15.00 -12.06
C GLU A 97 5.61 -14.90 -10.54
N ARG A 98 6.56 -15.41 -9.76
CA ARG A 98 6.51 -15.33 -8.29
C ARG A 98 6.54 -13.88 -7.79
N ALA A 99 7.40 -13.04 -8.35
CA ALA A 99 7.49 -11.64 -7.98
C ALA A 99 6.22 -10.87 -8.37
N SER A 100 5.60 -11.20 -9.52
CA SER A 100 4.33 -10.61 -9.94
C SER A 100 3.17 -11.02 -9.02
N ALA A 101 3.12 -12.27 -8.59
CA ALA A 101 2.14 -12.75 -7.62
C ALA A 101 2.30 -12.03 -6.28
N ALA A 102 3.52 -11.92 -5.77
CA ALA A 102 3.81 -11.21 -4.53
C ALA A 102 3.44 -9.72 -4.59
N GLU A 103 3.67 -9.05 -5.74
CA GLU A 103 3.21 -7.67 -5.94
C GLU A 103 1.69 -7.56 -5.95
N ALA A 104 0.98 -8.51 -6.59
CA ALA A 104 -0.48 -8.52 -6.61
C ALA A 104 -1.04 -8.67 -5.18
N GLU A 105 -0.52 -9.59 -4.38
CA GLU A 105 -0.89 -9.75 -2.97
C GLU A 105 -0.62 -8.48 -2.16
N ALA A 106 0.52 -7.83 -2.35
CA ALA A 106 0.86 -6.60 -1.66
C ALA A 106 -0.06 -5.43 -2.05
N ARG A 107 -0.51 -5.36 -3.32
CA ARG A 107 -1.51 -4.38 -3.77
C ARG A 107 -2.89 -4.62 -3.14
N GLU A 108 -3.32 -5.86 -3.03
CA GLU A 108 -4.56 -6.22 -2.36
C GLU A 108 -4.51 -5.85 -0.87
N ALA A 109 -3.40 -6.15 -0.20
CA ALA A 109 -3.18 -5.77 1.19
C ALA A 109 -3.21 -4.25 1.40
N GLU A 110 -2.60 -3.47 0.50
CA GLU A 110 -2.68 -2.00 0.51
C GLU A 110 -4.12 -1.52 0.31
N GLY A 111 -4.87 -2.11 -0.62
CA GLY A 111 -6.29 -1.80 -0.86
C GLY A 111 -7.15 -2.06 0.38
N ALA A 112 -6.96 -3.20 1.05
CA ALA A 112 -7.64 -3.55 2.28
C ALA A 112 -7.29 -2.55 3.43
N ALA A 113 -6.01 -2.18 3.56
CA ALA A 113 -5.57 -1.21 4.55
C ALA A 113 -6.17 0.19 4.30
N ARG A 114 -6.29 0.63 3.04
CA ARG A 114 -6.98 1.89 2.68
C ARG A 114 -8.45 1.87 3.09
N THR A 115 -9.14 0.78 2.81
CA THR A 115 -10.54 0.60 3.22
C THR A 115 -10.69 0.62 4.73
N GLN A 116 -9.76 -0.01 5.45
CA GLN A 116 -9.75 0.02 6.92
C GLN A 116 -9.55 1.44 7.47
N VAL A 117 -8.61 2.22 6.90
CA VAL A 117 -8.41 3.63 7.30
C VAL A 117 -9.68 4.44 7.06
N ALA A 118 -10.32 4.28 5.90
CA ALA A 118 -11.57 4.98 5.58
C ALA A 118 -12.68 4.65 6.59
N GLY A 119 -12.87 3.37 6.92
CA GLY A 119 -13.84 2.94 7.92
C GLY A 119 -13.55 3.50 9.32
N ARG A 120 -12.27 3.47 9.76
CA ARG A 120 -11.89 4.02 11.07
C ARG A 120 -12.06 5.53 11.15
N LYS A 121 -11.78 6.26 10.06
CA LYS A 121 -12.03 7.71 9.97
C LYS A 121 -13.53 8.01 10.04
N ALA A 122 -14.37 7.29 9.30
CA ALA A 122 -15.81 7.44 9.36
C ALA A 122 -16.36 7.20 10.78
N ASP A 123 -15.89 6.14 11.44
CA ASP A 123 -16.23 5.85 12.83
C ASP A 123 -15.85 6.99 13.80
N ALA A 124 -14.68 7.60 13.61
CA ALA A 124 -14.21 8.71 14.45
C ALA A 124 -15.03 9.98 14.17
N GLU A 125 -15.36 10.26 12.93
CA GLU A 125 -16.14 11.41 12.49
C GLU A 125 -17.57 11.42 13.11
N VAL A 126 -18.18 10.24 13.24
CA VAL A 126 -19.50 10.12 13.90
C VAL A 126 -19.45 10.65 15.33
N VAL A 127 -18.41 10.29 16.09
CA VAL A 127 -18.27 10.76 17.48
C VAL A 127 -17.95 12.26 17.54
N GLU A 128 -17.13 12.75 16.62
CA GLU A 128 -16.81 14.18 16.60
C GLU A 128 -18.06 15.02 16.26
N LYS A 129 -18.86 14.62 15.29
CA LYS A 129 -20.15 15.27 14.99
C LYS A 129 -21.11 15.26 16.17
N ASP A 130 -21.16 14.16 16.92
CA ASP A 130 -21.97 14.08 18.14
C ASP A 130 -21.44 15.04 19.22
N ARG A 131 -20.13 15.12 19.40
CA ARG A 131 -19.47 16.05 20.30
C ARG A 131 -19.78 17.52 19.95
N GLU A 132 -19.76 17.85 18.65
CA GLU A 132 -20.12 19.20 18.17
C GLU A 132 -21.57 19.53 18.51
N ARG A 133 -22.51 18.59 18.26
CA ARG A 133 -23.92 18.73 18.62
C ARG A 133 -24.11 18.94 20.13
N TRP A 134 -23.49 18.07 20.94
CA TRP A 134 -23.54 18.18 22.38
C TRP A 134 -23.03 19.54 22.90
N THR A 135 -21.93 20.02 22.32
CA THR A 135 -21.35 21.32 22.67
C THR A 135 -22.28 22.47 22.27
N ALA A 136 -22.87 22.42 21.07
CA ALA A 136 -23.83 23.42 20.60
C ALA A 136 -25.09 23.50 21.46
N GLU A 137 -25.64 22.33 21.85
CA GLU A 137 -26.77 22.24 22.76
C GLU A 137 -26.41 22.73 24.17
N GLY A 138 -25.20 22.48 24.64
CA GLY A 138 -24.70 23.03 25.91
C GLY A 138 -24.70 24.52 25.89
N ARG A 139 -24.16 25.14 24.84
CA ARG A 139 -24.18 26.63 24.68
C ARG A 139 -25.58 27.23 24.63
N LYS A 140 -26.52 26.60 23.90
CA LYS A 140 -27.92 27.02 23.87
C LYS A 140 -28.57 27.01 25.25
N ARG A 141 -28.33 25.95 26.01
CA ARG A 141 -28.86 25.80 27.39
C ARG A 141 -28.26 26.85 28.36
N ASP A 142 -26.99 27.18 28.20
CA ASP A 142 -26.33 28.17 29.04
C ASP A 142 -26.82 29.57 28.71
N LEU A 143 -26.99 29.95 27.43
CA LEU A 143 -27.61 31.19 26.99
C LEU A 143 -29.05 31.34 27.51
N ALA A 144 -29.88 30.30 27.40
CA ALA A 144 -31.26 30.33 27.92
C ALA A 144 -31.30 30.61 29.43
N LYS A 145 -30.37 30.01 30.22
CA LYS A 145 -30.27 30.29 31.65
C LYS A 145 -29.84 31.73 31.96
N GLU A 146 -28.92 32.26 31.16
CA GLU A 146 -28.49 33.67 31.30
C GLU A 146 -29.65 34.62 30.99
N GLU A 147 -30.43 34.33 29.95
CA GLU A 147 -31.64 35.10 29.61
C GLU A 147 -32.70 35.04 30.72
N GLU A 148 -32.96 33.83 31.26
CA GLU A 148 -33.89 33.66 32.42
C GLU A 148 -33.40 34.43 33.64
N ALA A 149 -32.11 34.34 33.98
CA ALA A 149 -31.53 35.05 35.10
C ALA A 149 -31.62 36.59 34.93
N MET A 150 -31.40 37.10 33.73
CA MET A 150 -31.58 38.50 33.40
C MET A 150 -33.06 38.95 33.52
N ALA A 151 -33.99 38.14 33.00
CA ALA A 151 -35.42 38.41 33.09
C ALA A 151 -35.91 38.43 34.55
N GLU A 152 -35.40 37.50 35.40
CA GLU A 152 -35.70 37.52 36.84
C GLU A 152 -35.12 38.74 37.55
N ALA A 153 -33.91 39.15 37.23
CA ALA A 153 -33.29 40.34 37.80
C ALA A 153 -34.05 41.58 37.43
N PHE A 154 -34.63 41.65 36.23
CA PHE A 154 -35.49 42.79 35.80
C PHE A 154 -36.85 42.80 36.50
N ARG A 155 -37.45 41.62 36.81
CA ARG A 155 -38.75 41.52 37.54
C ARG A 155 -38.63 41.89 39.02
N ARG A 156 -37.44 41.80 39.59
CA ARG A 156 -37.22 42.15 41.03
C ARG A 156 -36.89 43.60 41.29
N ARG A 157 -36.82 44.43 40.26
CA ARG A 157 -36.70 45.89 40.35
C ARG A 157 -38.04 46.59 40.18
#